data_5964b5a5ffcbb87b6e77615d1f6a0918
#
_entry.id   5964b5a5ffcbb87b6e77615d1f6a0918
#
_cell.length_a   1.000
_cell.length_b   1.000
_cell.length_c   1.000
_cell.angle_alpha   90.00
_cell.angle_beta   90.00
_cell.angle_gamma   90.00
#
_symmetry.space_group_name_H-M   'P 1'
#
loop_
_entity.id
_entity.type
_entity.pdbx_description
1 polymer ?
#
loop_
_entity_poly.entity_id
_entity_poly.type
_entity_poly.pdbx_seq_one_letter_code
_entity_poly.pdbx_strand_id
1 'polypeptide(L)'
;MRLKYSWIFLIAILCFLPSSANAQTPGKDAEGHEWWKHAVFYEIYPRSFADSNNDGVGDLEGIASKLDYLKDLGVDAIWISPCFPSPQVDFGYDVSDYENIDPMYGTLADFDAMTSEAKKRGIRVILDFVVNHTSDQHQWFIDSKSSRTAEHRDWYIWRDGKGAGQPPNNWTSNFGGSAWKFDPTTGQYYYHYFYAEQPDLNWRNPKVADAMFDVTRWWYKRGVGGFRLDAVDTLFEDPKLHDNPILAGKNAFGDLIEENKYDTKLPEVHDVLRGLRKVTNEYNGVLIGETWTAGIAELNQYYGKSNDELQLPMDFLFTTVNKLSPAEFRKQIAAVNSASGWPTFVISNHDIVRSYDRYGDGQHNDQIAKLMAGLYLTLRGTPIMYYGEEIGMKTTPPTRKEDVKDPIGRSGWPKEKGRDGERTPMQWDENAN
;
A
#
# COMPACT_ATOMS: atom_id res chain seq x y z
N MET A 1 3.29 95.39 -2.72
CA MET A 1 3.88 94.34 -1.90
C MET A 1 3.14 93.01 -2.18
N ARG A 2 3.70 92.12 -3.05
CA ARG A 2 3.05 90.88 -3.49
C ARG A 2 3.75 89.71 -2.80
N LEU A 3 3.03 89.02 -1.94
CA LEU A 3 3.49 87.77 -1.37
C LEU A 3 3.29 86.60 -2.39
N LYS A 4 4.35 85.87 -2.69
CA LYS A 4 4.32 84.62 -3.49
C LYS A 4 4.20 83.45 -2.51
N TYR A 5 3.13 82.70 -2.65
CA TYR A 5 2.99 81.39 -1.98
C TYR A 5 3.62 80.34 -2.90
N SER A 6 4.70 79.66 -2.38
CA SER A 6 5.28 78.42 -2.96
C SER A 6 4.59 77.26 -2.37
N TRP A 7 3.94 76.45 -3.21
CA TRP A 7 3.40 75.12 -2.85
C TRP A 7 4.51 74.10 -3.02
N ILE A 8 4.93 73.44 -1.92
CA ILE A 8 5.80 72.32 -1.95
C ILE A 8 4.92 71.06 -2.04
N PHE A 9 4.94 70.36 -3.19
CA PHE A 9 4.34 69.08 -3.37
C PHE A 9 5.25 68.02 -2.76
N LEU A 10 4.81 67.46 -1.66
CA LEU A 10 5.46 66.26 -1.04
C LEU A 10 4.96 65.04 -1.82
N ILE A 11 5.79 64.48 -2.71
CA ILE A 11 5.51 63.19 -3.36
C ILE A 11 5.90 62.10 -2.35
N ALA A 12 4.89 61.44 -1.73
CA ALA A 12 5.09 60.25 -0.95
C ALA A 12 5.32 59.06 -1.94
N ILE A 13 6.56 58.65 -2.09
CA ILE A 13 6.91 57.42 -2.79
C ILE A 13 6.54 56.26 -1.83
N LEU A 14 5.38 55.62 -2.08
CA LEU A 14 5.07 54.34 -1.49
C LEU A 14 5.99 53.27 -2.12
N CYS A 15 7.06 52.90 -1.40
CA CYS A 15 7.83 51.72 -1.73
C CYS A 15 6.94 50.49 -1.47
N PHE A 16 6.34 49.94 -2.51
CA PHE A 16 5.86 48.59 -2.52
C PHE A 16 7.10 47.67 -2.39
N LEU A 17 7.42 47.27 -1.18
CA LEU A 17 8.29 46.11 -0.97
C LEU A 17 7.51 44.90 -1.52
N PRO A 18 8.04 44.16 -2.48
CA PRO A 18 7.43 42.90 -2.84
C PRO A 18 7.47 42.05 -1.57
N SER A 19 6.31 41.65 -1.07
CA SER A 19 6.19 40.59 -0.10
C SER A 19 6.91 39.39 -0.73
N SER A 20 8.07 39.05 -0.20
CA SER A 20 8.74 37.80 -0.55
C SER A 20 7.80 36.69 -0.11
N ALA A 21 6.93 36.25 -1.03
CA ALA A 21 6.31 34.96 -0.92
C ALA A 21 7.48 33.99 -0.76
N ASN A 22 7.65 33.45 0.45
CA ASN A 22 8.59 32.36 0.69
C ASN A 22 8.28 31.29 -0.36
N ALA A 23 9.13 31.17 -1.37
CA ALA A 23 9.04 30.05 -2.29
C ALA A 23 9.20 28.79 -1.42
N GLN A 24 8.09 28.09 -1.19
CA GLN A 24 8.12 26.83 -0.46
C GLN A 24 9.15 25.91 -1.13
N THR A 25 10.09 25.43 -0.37
CA THR A 25 11.02 24.40 -0.85
C THR A 25 10.16 23.21 -1.30
N PRO A 26 10.31 22.72 -2.53
CA PRO A 26 9.51 21.59 -2.99
C PRO A 26 9.52 20.43 -1.97
N GLY A 27 8.34 19.90 -1.65
CA GLY A 27 8.19 18.80 -0.70
C GLY A 27 8.14 19.18 0.78
N LYS A 28 8.25 20.46 1.12
CA LYS A 28 8.12 20.95 2.50
C LYS A 28 6.89 21.82 2.69
N ASP A 29 6.33 21.77 3.92
CA ASP A 29 5.26 22.69 4.34
C ASP A 29 5.80 24.10 4.66
N ALA A 30 4.92 25.00 5.12
CA ALA A 30 5.28 26.37 5.46
C ALA A 30 6.30 26.46 6.61
N GLU A 31 6.32 25.49 7.49
CA GLU A 31 7.20 25.36 8.65
C GLU A 31 8.52 24.65 8.31
N GLY A 32 8.67 24.17 7.06
CA GLY A 32 9.89 23.52 6.59
C GLY A 32 9.95 22.01 6.88
N HIS A 33 8.84 21.39 7.29
CA HIS A 33 8.75 19.95 7.48
C HIS A 33 8.40 19.26 6.15
N GLU A 34 8.75 17.97 6.04
CA GLU A 34 8.28 17.16 4.93
C GLU A 34 6.75 17.01 5.01
N TRP A 35 6.07 17.27 3.89
CA TRP A 35 4.60 17.35 3.80
C TRP A 35 3.89 16.12 4.37
N TRP A 36 4.46 14.93 4.18
CA TRP A 36 3.89 13.65 4.62
C TRP A 36 3.87 13.47 6.14
N LYS A 37 4.63 14.26 6.91
CA LYS A 37 4.63 14.23 8.37
C LYS A 37 3.38 14.82 8.99
N HIS A 38 2.69 15.71 8.28
CA HIS A 38 1.49 16.38 8.76
C HIS A 38 0.24 16.01 7.95
N ALA A 39 0.39 15.12 6.97
CA ALA A 39 -0.67 14.69 6.09
C ALA A 39 -1.57 13.65 6.77
N VAL A 40 -2.85 13.72 6.43
CA VAL A 40 -3.80 12.62 6.62
C VAL A 40 -3.92 11.86 5.31
N PHE A 41 -3.54 10.60 5.33
CA PHE A 41 -3.70 9.70 4.19
C PHE A 41 -5.05 8.99 4.28
N TYR A 42 -5.65 8.75 3.13
CA TYR A 42 -6.92 8.05 3.01
C TYR A 42 -6.79 6.93 1.99
N GLU A 43 -6.94 5.69 2.44
CA GLU A 43 -6.89 4.52 1.57
C GLU A 43 -8.22 4.34 0.86
N ILE A 44 -8.17 4.24 -0.46
CA ILE A 44 -9.30 3.96 -1.34
C ILE A 44 -9.13 2.56 -1.94
N TYR A 45 -10.11 1.68 -1.70
CA TYR A 45 -10.27 0.44 -2.44
C TYR A 45 -11.13 0.73 -3.67
N PRO A 46 -10.55 0.89 -4.88
CA PRO A 46 -11.20 1.60 -5.98
C PRO A 46 -12.54 0.97 -6.38
N ARG A 47 -12.61 -0.35 -6.54
CA ARG A 47 -13.82 -1.06 -6.96
C ARG A 47 -15.02 -0.91 -6.02
N SER A 48 -14.80 -0.49 -4.77
CA SER A 48 -15.83 -0.38 -3.72
C SER A 48 -16.06 1.06 -3.27
N PHE A 49 -15.35 2.04 -3.81
CA PHE A 49 -15.40 3.41 -3.32
C PHE A 49 -16.55 4.21 -3.95
N ALA A 50 -16.56 4.42 -5.25
CA ALA A 50 -17.61 5.15 -5.95
C ALA A 50 -17.69 4.72 -7.41
N ASP A 51 -18.87 4.34 -7.85
CA ASP A 51 -19.20 3.90 -9.21
C ASP A 51 -19.81 5.07 -9.97
N SER A 52 -19.16 5.52 -11.05
CA SER A 52 -19.62 6.66 -11.86
C SER A 52 -20.55 6.26 -12.99
N ASN A 53 -20.48 5.02 -13.45
CA ASN A 53 -21.16 4.53 -14.66
C ASN A 53 -22.31 3.56 -14.36
N ASN A 54 -22.53 3.20 -13.08
CA ASN A 54 -23.57 2.28 -12.58
C ASN A 54 -23.42 0.84 -13.09
N ASP A 55 -22.19 0.36 -13.27
CA ASP A 55 -21.91 -1.03 -13.61
C ASP A 55 -21.70 -1.94 -12.39
N GLY A 56 -21.70 -1.38 -11.19
CA GLY A 56 -21.51 -2.07 -9.91
C GLY A 56 -20.05 -2.14 -9.46
N VAL A 57 -19.13 -1.48 -10.16
CA VAL A 57 -17.72 -1.41 -9.84
C VAL A 57 -17.31 0.06 -9.74
N GLY A 58 -16.69 0.45 -8.63
CA GLY A 58 -16.12 1.78 -8.49
C GLY A 58 -14.97 2.02 -9.45
N ASP A 59 -14.78 3.29 -9.86
CA ASP A 59 -13.85 3.67 -10.92
C ASP A 59 -13.14 5.01 -10.63
N LEU A 60 -12.21 5.41 -11.50
CA LEU A 60 -11.42 6.64 -11.34
C LEU A 60 -12.26 7.91 -11.46
N GLU A 61 -13.30 7.91 -12.29
CA GLU A 61 -14.23 9.04 -12.38
C GLU A 61 -15.07 9.14 -11.11
N GLY A 62 -15.47 8.01 -10.54
CA GLY A 62 -16.11 7.93 -9.22
C GLY A 62 -15.21 8.52 -8.13
N ILE A 63 -13.93 8.15 -8.09
CA ILE A 63 -12.96 8.76 -7.15
C ILE A 63 -12.87 10.28 -7.40
N ALA A 64 -12.73 10.70 -8.65
CA ALA A 64 -12.65 12.12 -9.01
C ALA A 64 -13.89 12.92 -8.55
N SER A 65 -15.08 12.30 -8.63
CA SER A 65 -16.34 12.93 -8.20
C SER A 65 -16.42 13.17 -6.68
N LYS A 66 -15.60 12.50 -5.89
CA LYS A 66 -15.58 12.57 -4.41
C LYS A 66 -14.40 13.38 -3.85
N LEU A 67 -13.57 13.97 -4.69
CA LEU A 67 -12.40 14.74 -4.24
C LEU A 67 -12.76 15.97 -3.37
N ASP A 68 -13.90 16.62 -3.61
CA ASP A 68 -14.37 17.72 -2.75
C ASP A 68 -14.74 17.21 -1.35
N TYR A 69 -15.43 16.09 -1.27
CA TYR A 69 -15.72 15.41 0.02
C TYR A 69 -14.43 15.08 0.78
N LEU A 70 -13.45 14.49 0.10
CA LEU A 70 -12.16 14.14 0.72
C LEU A 70 -11.40 15.39 1.20
N LYS A 71 -11.47 16.48 0.41
CA LYS A 71 -10.88 17.77 0.81
C LYS A 71 -11.55 18.36 2.04
N ASP A 72 -12.89 18.34 2.09
CA ASP A 72 -13.66 18.83 3.23
C ASP A 72 -13.45 17.97 4.49
N LEU A 73 -13.21 16.66 4.31
CA LEU A 73 -12.83 15.75 5.39
C LEU A 73 -11.43 16.04 5.96
N GLY A 74 -10.59 16.78 5.21
CA GLY A 74 -9.22 17.11 5.63
C GLY A 74 -8.15 16.14 5.15
N VAL A 75 -8.44 15.37 4.10
CA VAL A 75 -7.49 14.45 3.47
C VAL A 75 -6.45 15.23 2.65
N ASP A 76 -5.18 14.90 2.84
CA ASP A 76 -4.05 15.49 2.12
C ASP A 76 -3.46 14.56 1.05
N ALA A 77 -3.66 13.26 1.20
CA ALA A 77 -3.23 12.27 0.22
C ALA A 77 -4.19 11.09 0.16
N ILE A 78 -4.50 10.62 -1.05
CA ILE A 78 -5.24 9.38 -1.26
C ILE A 78 -4.26 8.28 -1.69
N TRP A 79 -4.33 7.11 -1.02
CA TRP A 79 -3.67 5.90 -1.47
C TRP A 79 -4.72 5.04 -2.17
N ILE A 80 -4.51 4.78 -3.44
CA ILE A 80 -5.38 3.92 -4.26
C ILE A 80 -4.79 2.51 -4.25
N SER A 81 -5.52 1.52 -3.71
CA SER A 81 -5.19 0.10 -3.82
C SER A 81 -5.06 -0.31 -5.28
N PRO A 82 -4.45 -1.45 -5.64
CA PRO A 82 -3.99 -1.70 -7.01
C PRO A 82 -5.05 -1.41 -8.08
N CYS A 83 -4.68 -0.57 -9.03
CA CYS A 83 -5.54 -0.18 -10.16
C CYS A 83 -4.87 -0.45 -11.54
N PHE A 84 -3.75 -1.17 -11.55
CA PHE A 84 -3.08 -1.61 -12.76
C PHE A 84 -3.82 -2.79 -13.41
N PRO A 85 -3.65 -3.04 -14.72
CA PRO A 85 -4.20 -4.20 -15.38
C PRO A 85 -3.88 -5.50 -14.64
N SER A 86 -4.91 -6.28 -14.39
CA SER A 86 -4.83 -7.52 -13.61
C SER A 86 -5.87 -8.53 -14.09
N PRO A 87 -5.54 -9.82 -14.15
CA PRO A 87 -6.53 -10.89 -14.28
C PRO A 87 -7.49 -11.03 -13.10
N GLN A 88 -7.29 -10.25 -12.02
CA GLN A 88 -8.13 -10.19 -10.84
C GLN A 88 -8.18 -11.49 -10.02
N VAL A 89 -7.11 -12.29 -10.06
CA VAL A 89 -6.99 -13.48 -9.21
C VAL A 89 -6.92 -13.07 -7.74
N ASP A 90 -6.20 -11.97 -7.44
CA ASP A 90 -6.11 -11.34 -6.12
C ASP A 90 -6.50 -9.86 -6.19
N PHE A 91 -7.60 -9.56 -6.87
CA PHE A 91 -8.24 -8.22 -6.91
C PHE A 91 -7.30 -7.04 -7.19
N GLY A 92 -6.39 -7.21 -8.17
CA GLY A 92 -5.47 -6.18 -8.63
C GLY A 92 -4.02 -6.40 -8.15
N TYR A 93 -3.79 -7.24 -7.14
CA TYR A 93 -2.44 -7.55 -6.69
C TYR A 93 -1.67 -8.50 -7.63
N ASP A 94 -2.32 -9.15 -8.57
CA ASP A 94 -1.73 -9.91 -9.67
C ASP A 94 -1.56 -9.02 -10.92
N VAL A 95 -0.54 -8.14 -10.90
CA VAL A 95 -0.32 -7.10 -11.92
C VAL A 95 0.20 -7.68 -13.24
N SER A 96 -0.51 -7.44 -14.35
CA SER A 96 -0.10 -7.88 -15.69
C SER A 96 0.55 -6.79 -16.56
N ASP A 97 0.42 -5.51 -16.17
CA ASP A 97 1.05 -4.35 -16.82
C ASP A 97 1.19 -3.21 -15.80
N TYR A 98 2.44 -2.79 -15.52
CA TYR A 98 2.70 -1.73 -14.54
C TYR A 98 2.54 -0.32 -15.09
N GLU A 99 2.44 -0.13 -16.39
CA GLU A 99 2.44 1.20 -17.02
C GLU A 99 1.08 1.56 -17.62
N ASN A 100 -0.01 0.94 -17.10
CA ASN A 100 -1.37 1.19 -17.58
C ASN A 100 -2.37 1.17 -16.41
N ILE A 101 -3.61 1.54 -16.69
CA ILE A 101 -4.77 1.43 -15.80
C ILE A 101 -5.63 0.26 -16.26
N ASP A 102 -6.13 -0.53 -15.30
CA ASP A 102 -7.09 -1.61 -15.60
C ASP A 102 -8.35 -1.01 -16.24
N PRO A 103 -8.77 -1.51 -17.42
CA PRO A 103 -9.99 -1.04 -18.09
C PRO A 103 -11.25 -1.07 -17.21
N MET A 104 -11.27 -1.87 -16.15
CA MET A 104 -12.33 -1.90 -15.14
C MET A 104 -12.46 -0.55 -14.41
N TYR A 105 -11.35 0.16 -14.21
CA TYR A 105 -11.31 1.43 -13.47
C TYR A 105 -11.23 2.66 -14.37
N GLY A 106 -11.01 2.47 -15.66
CA GLY A 106 -10.88 3.56 -16.63
C GLY A 106 -9.63 3.47 -17.49
N THR A 107 -9.13 4.61 -17.92
CA THR A 107 -7.97 4.74 -18.80
C THR A 107 -6.86 5.58 -18.15
N LEU A 108 -5.67 5.62 -18.76
CA LEU A 108 -4.60 6.55 -18.36
C LEU A 108 -5.05 8.01 -18.45
N ALA A 109 -5.95 8.36 -19.40
CA ALA A 109 -6.48 9.72 -19.51
C ALA A 109 -7.39 10.07 -18.32
N ASP A 110 -8.19 9.12 -17.84
CA ASP A 110 -9.04 9.30 -16.66
C ASP A 110 -8.17 9.42 -15.39
N PHE A 111 -7.10 8.65 -15.31
CA PHE A 111 -6.11 8.77 -14.22
C PHE A 111 -5.43 10.14 -14.23
N ASP A 112 -4.98 10.62 -15.38
CA ASP A 112 -4.35 11.95 -15.53
C ASP A 112 -5.35 13.06 -15.14
N ALA A 113 -6.61 12.94 -15.55
CA ALA A 113 -7.68 13.87 -15.19
C ALA A 113 -7.94 13.87 -13.68
N MET A 114 -8.14 12.71 -13.07
CA MET A 114 -8.35 12.55 -11.62
C MET A 114 -7.17 13.12 -10.82
N THR A 115 -5.93 12.79 -11.20
CA THR A 115 -4.71 13.29 -10.54
C THR A 115 -4.59 14.80 -10.66
N SER A 116 -4.94 15.38 -11.83
CA SER A 116 -4.99 16.84 -12.03
C SER A 116 -6.02 17.51 -11.13
N GLU A 117 -7.22 16.93 -11.00
CA GLU A 117 -8.28 17.43 -10.12
C GLU A 117 -7.90 17.32 -8.63
N ALA A 118 -7.28 16.20 -8.22
CA ALA A 118 -6.74 16.03 -6.88
C ALA A 118 -5.70 17.11 -6.55
N LYS A 119 -4.76 17.35 -7.47
CA LYS A 119 -3.72 18.37 -7.31
C LYS A 119 -4.29 19.79 -7.15
N LYS A 120 -5.36 20.16 -7.87
CA LYS A 120 -6.03 21.46 -7.70
C LYS A 120 -6.58 21.65 -6.29
N ARG A 121 -6.96 20.59 -5.61
CA ARG A 121 -7.46 20.56 -4.22
C ARG A 121 -6.35 20.40 -3.18
N GLY A 122 -5.09 20.29 -3.63
CA GLY A 122 -3.96 20.03 -2.75
C GLY A 122 -3.87 18.59 -2.25
N ILE A 123 -4.61 17.66 -2.87
CA ILE A 123 -4.58 16.24 -2.56
C ILE A 123 -3.53 15.55 -3.44
N ARG A 124 -2.66 14.74 -2.84
CA ARG A 124 -1.67 13.93 -3.55
C ARG A 124 -2.22 12.53 -3.81
N VAL A 125 -1.82 11.95 -4.93
CA VAL A 125 -2.20 10.57 -5.29
C VAL A 125 -1.02 9.65 -5.03
N ILE A 126 -1.23 8.62 -4.23
CA ILE A 126 -0.28 7.56 -3.93
C ILE A 126 -0.80 6.29 -4.59
N LEU A 127 0.04 5.59 -5.33
CA LEU A 127 -0.32 4.31 -5.93
C LEU A 127 0.18 3.15 -5.09
N ASP A 128 -0.62 2.11 -5.04
CA ASP A 128 -0.14 0.81 -4.57
C ASP A 128 0.82 0.22 -5.61
N PHE A 129 1.95 -0.27 -5.15
CA PHE A 129 2.99 -0.79 -6.02
C PHE A 129 3.41 -2.18 -5.56
N VAL A 130 2.92 -3.18 -6.27
CA VAL A 130 3.21 -4.58 -6.02
C VAL A 130 4.63 -4.88 -6.50
N VAL A 131 5.56 -4.97 -5.58
CA VAL A 131 6.99 -5.10 -5.89
C VAL A 131 7.51 -6.53 -5.80
N ASN A 132 6.80 -7.40 -5.06
CA ASN A 132 7.24 -8.78 -4.83
C ASN A 132 7.11 -9.67 -6.06
N HIS A 133 6.01 -9.57 -6.79
CA HIS A 133 5.61 -10.50 -7.85
C HIS A 133 4.91 -9.79 -8.99
N THR A 134 4.68 -10.50 -10.08
CA THR A 134 3.77 -10.07 -11.15
C THR A 134 2.63 -11.07 -11.28
N SER A 135 1.63 -10.77 -12.12
CA SER A 135 0.73 -11.81 -12.63
C SER A 135 1.51 -12.81 -13.48
N ASP A 136 1.03 -14.06 -13.53
CA ASP A 136 1.49 -15.06 -14.49
C ASP A 136 1.10 -14.70 -15.94
N GLN A 137 0.26 -13.66 -16.12
CA GLN A 137 -0.09 -13.08 -17.43
C GLN A 137 0.79 -11.86 -17.80
N HIS A 138 1.73 -11.45 -16.95
CA HIS A 138 2.68 -10.40 -17.28
C HIS A 138 3.63 -10.85 -18.38
N GLN A 139 3.94 -9.97 -19.34
CA GLN A 139 4.77 -10.34 -20.49
C GLN A 139 6.15 -10.87 -20.10
N TRP A 140 6.73 -10.37 -19.02
CA TRP A 140 8.00 -10.88 -18.47
C TRP A 140 7.90 -12.34 -18.05
N PHE A 141 6.78 -12.74 -17.39
CA PHE A 141 6.60 -14.12 -16.97
C PHE A 141 6.23 -15.03 -18.15
N ILE A 142 5.38 -14.56 -19.07
CA ILE A 142 5.04 -15.31 -20.29
C ILE A 142 6.31 -15.66 -21.07
N ASP A 143 7.21 -14.70 -21.25
CA ASP A 143 8.51 -14.97 -21.87
C ASP A 143 9.35 -15.90 -20.99
N SER A 144 9.48 -15.63 -19.70
CA SER A 144 10.29 -16.40 -18.74
C SER A 144 9.95 -17.88 -18.74
N LYS A 145 8.66 -18.25 -18.80
CA LYS A 145 8.21 -19.65 -18.81
C LYS A 145 8.29 -20.32 -20.18
N SER A 146 8.56 -19.57 -21.26
CA SER A 146 8.56 -20.11 -22.62
C SER A 146 9.71 -21.11 -22.87
N SER A 147 10.87 -20.88 -22.24
CA SER A 147 12.01 -21.78 -22.30
C SER A 147 13.00 -21.51 -21.18
N ARG A 148 13.94 -22.48 -20.94
CA ARG A 148 15.03 -22.29 -19.96
C ARG A 148 16.07 -21.25 -20.39
N THR A 149 16.03 -20.78 -21.62
CA THR A 149 16.94 -19.78 -22.21
C THR A 149 16.22 -18.52 -22.66
N ALA A 150 14.98 -18.32 -22.23
CA ALA A 150 14.20 -17.11 -22.53
C ALA A 150 14.91 -15.86 -21.99
N GLU A 151 14.70 -14.70 -22.60
CA GLU A 151 15.35 -13.44 -22.25
C GLU A 151 15.06 -13.04 -20.79
N HIS A 152 13.82 -13.25 -20.33
CA HIS A 152 13.38 -12.94 -18.95
C HIS A 152 13.45 -14.15 -18.02
N ARG A 153 14.16 -15.26 -18.42
CA ARG A 153 14.17 -16.48 -17.61
C ARG A 153 14.56 -16.24 -16.16
N ASP A 154 15.61 -15.50 -15.93
CA ASP A 154 16.17 -15.20 -14.62
C ASP A 154 15.56 -13.96 -13.93
N TRP A 155 14.49 -13.40 -14.52
CA TRP A 155 13.68 -12.37 -13.87
C TRP A 155 12.78 -12.94 -12.78
N TYR A 156 12.57 -14.28 -12.81
CA TYR A 156 11.80 -15.03 -11.82
C TYR A 156 12.65 -16.15 -11.23
N ILE A 157 12.18 -16.70 -10.14
CA ILE A 157 12.94 -17.70 -9.36
C ILE A 157 12.55 -19.10 -9.83
N TRP A 158 13.42 -19.74 -10.61
CA TRP A 158 13.25 -21.07 -11.15
C TRP A 158 14.24 -22.05 -10.56
N ARG A 159 13.77 -23.26 -10.18
CA ARG A 159 14.61 -24.31 -9.61
C ARG A 159 14.20 -25.69 -10.12
N ASP A 160 15.15 -26.59 -10.19
CA ASP A 160 14.87 -28.01 -10.38
C ASP A 160 14.33 -28.60 -9.08
N GLY A 161 13.37 -29.54 -9.18
CA GLY A 161 12.87 -30.26 -8.01
C GLY A 161 13.85 -31.28 -7.45
N LYS A 162 13.55 -31.80 -6.26
CA LYS A 162 14.36 -32.88 -5.59
C LYS A 162 14.22 -34.25 -6.29
N GLY A 163 13.50 -34.35 -7.42
CA GLY A 163 13.14 -35.58 -8.10
C GLY A 163 11.79 -36.14 -7.65
N ALA A 164 11.30 -37.17 -8.38
CA ALA A 164 10.00 -37.81 -8.10
C ALA A 164 8.81 -36.83 -7.97
N GLY A 165 8.85 -35.70 -8.68
CA GLY A 165 7.79 -34.68 -8.64
C GLY A 165 7.77 -33.83 -7.35
N GLN A 166 8.81 -33.88 -6.54
CA GLN A 166 8.91 -33.07 -5.32
C GLN A 166 9.48 -31.68 -5.59
N PRO A 167 8.95 -30.63 -4.90
CA PRO A 167 9.47 -29.27 -5.02
C PRO A 167 10.89 -29.13 -4.46
N PRO A 168 11.57 -28.00 -4.71
CA PRO A 168 12.93 -27.73 -4.27
C PRO A 168 13.13 -27.78 -2.74
N ASN A 169 12.14 -27.35 -1.98
CA ASN A 169 12.14 -27.37 -0.51
C ASN A 169 10.72 -27.43 0.04
N ASN A 170 10.56 -27.24 1.36
CA ASN A 170 9.28 -27.36 2.04
C ASN A 170 8.45 -26.10 2.10
N TRP A 171 8.88 -24.96 1.54
CA TRP A 171 8.20 -23.68 1.71
C TRP A 171 6.75 -23.72 1.27
N THR A 172 5.89 -23.13 2.10
CA THR A 172 4.45 -23.02 1.87
C THR A 172 4.09 -21.61 1.43
N SER A 173 3.09 -21.51 0.55
CA SER A 173 2.49 -20.24 0.17
C SER A 173 1.78 -19.60 1.37
N ASN A 174 1.81 -18.27 1.45
CA ASN A 174 1.03 -17.52 2.43
C ASN A 174 -0.48 -17.81 2.34
N PHE A 175 -0.95 -18.25 1.17
CA PHE A 175 -2.36 -18.58 0.91
C PHE A 175 -2.63 -20.09 0.88
N GLY A 176 -1.69 -20.89 1.40
CA GLY A 176 -1.80 -22.34 1.54
C GLY A 176 -1.22 -23.13 0.37
N GLY A 177 -0.79 -24.34 0.68
CA GLY A 177 -0.13 -25.24 -0.26
C GLY A 177 1.34 -24.92 -0.47
N SER A 178 1.99 -25.59 -1.44
CA SER A 178 3.40 -25.37 -1.76
C SER A 178 3.64 -23.98 -2.36
N ALA A 179 4.72 -23.32 -1.98
CA ALA A 179 5.21 -22.10 -2.61
C ALA A 179 5.93 -22.34 -3.96
N TRP A 180 5.87 -23.56 -4.48
CA TRP A 180 6.51 -23.96 -5.72
C TRP A 180 5.50 -24.55 -6.68
N LYS A 181 5.40 -24.00 -7.89
CA LYS A 181 4.55 -24.52 -8.96
C LYS A 181 5.39 -25.15 -10.05
N PHE A 182 5.09 -26.43 -10.38
CA PHE A 182 5.75 -27.13 -11.48
C PHE A 182 5.27 -26.59 -12.84
N ASP A 183 6.23 -26.26 -13.71
CA ASP A 183 5.97 -25.92 -15.11
C ASP A 183 6.38 -27.08 -16.03
N PRO A 184 5.43 -27.72 -16.72
CA PRO A 184 5.73 -28.84 -17.62
C PRO A 184 6.50 -28.44 -18.87
N THR A 185 6.45 -27.16 -19.27
CA THR A 185 7.11 -26.66 -20.47
C THR A 185 8.65 -26.71 -20.29
N THR A 186 9.12 -26.30 -19.14
CA THR A 186 10.53 -26.23 -18.83
C THR A 186 11.03 -27.36 -17.91
N GLY A 187 10.09 -28.09 -17.28
CA GLY A 187 10.41 -29.15 -16.33
C GLY A 187 11.03 -28.64 -15.05
N GLN A 188 10.79 -27.39 -14.70
CA GLN A 188 11.26 -26.76 -13.46
C GLN A 188 10.09 -26.26 -12.64
N TYR A 189 10.38 -25.88 -11.39
CA TYR A 189 9.44 -25.19 -10.50
C TYR A 189 9.78 -23.70 -10.49
N TYR A 190 8.72 -22.85 -10.49
CA TYR A 190 8.89 -21.44 -10.13
C TYR A 190 8.38 -21.17 -8.72
N TYR A 191 8.98 -20.20 -8.07
CA TYR A 191 8.63 -19.75 -6.73
C TYR A 191 7.48 -18.74 -6.78
N HIS A 192 6.57 -18.84 -5.81
CA HIS A 192 5.50 -17.89 -5.55
C HIS A 192 5.20 -17.86 -4.06
N TYR A 193 5.45 -16.74 -3.42
CA TYR A 193 5.12 -16.60 -1.99
C TYR A 193 3.60 -16.54 -1.76
N PHE A 194 2.87 -15.93 -2.69
CA PHE A 194 1.41 -15.83 -2.69
C PHE A 194 0.77 -16.91 -3.58
N TYR A 195 -0.17 -16.54 -4.49
CA TYR A 195 -0.77 -17.54 -5.40
C TYR A 195 0.20 -18.01 -6.48
N ALA A 196 -0.09 -19.16 -7.04
CA ALA A 196 0.67 -19.66 -8.20
C ALA A 196 0.59 -18.72 -9.41
N GLU A 197 -0.47 -17.95 -9.52
CA GLU A 197 -0.68 -16.89 -10.49
C GLU A 197 0.08 -15.60 -10.20
N GLN A 198 0.84 -15.57 -9.10
CA GLN A 198 1.67 -14.43 -8.64
C GLN A 198 3.13 -14.87 -8.51
N PRO A 199 3.85 -15.18 -9.62
CA PRO A 199 5.25 -15.59 -9.58
C PRO A 199 6.16 -14.47 -9.05
N ASP A 200 7.04 -14.80 -8.11
CA ASP A 200 7.93 -13.86 -7.46
C ASP A 200 9.06 -13.40 -8.40
N LEU A 201 9.31 -12.10 -8.37
CA LEU A 201 10.40 -11.45 -9.10
C LEU A 201 11.75 -11.75 -8.46
N ASN A 202 12.74 -12.00 -9.26
CA ASN A 202 14.13 -12.20 -8.82
C ASN A 202 14.86 -10.87 -8.64
N TRP A 203 14.70 -10.23 -7.50
CA TRP A 203 15.38 -8.95 -7.17
C TRP A 203 16.90 -9.03 -7.11
N ARG A 204 17.50 -10.23 -7.11
CA ARG A 204 18.95 -10.38 -7.27
C ARG A 204 19.40 -10.15 -8.69
N ASN A 205 18.50 -10.14 -9.66
CA ASN A 205 18.77 -9.73 -11.02
C ASN A 205 18.69 -8.20 -11.14
N PRO A 206 19.79 -7.48 -11.43
CA PRO A 206 19.78 -6.03 -11.50
C PRO A 206 18.83 -5.47 -12.57
N LYS A 207 18.54 -6.24 -13.64
CA LYS A 207 17.59 -5.82 -14.67
C LYS A 207 16.16 -5.70 -14.13
N VAL A 208 15.78 -6.54 -13.16
CA VAL A 208 14.49 -6.44 -12.46
C VAL A 208 14.42 -5.15 -11.66
N ALA A 209 15.47 -4.86 -10.88
CA ALA A 209 15.54 -3.61 -10.11
C ALA A 209 15.47 -2.38 -11.01
N ASP A 210 16.25 -2.36 -12.12
CA ASP A 210 16.24 -1.25 -13.07
C ASP A 210 14.86 -1.05 -13.70
N ALA A 211 14.18 -2.13 -14.14
CA ALA A 211 12.86 -2.08 -14.74
C ALA A 211 11.82 -1.54 -13.74
N MET A 212 11.82 -2.01 -12.50
CA MET A 212 10.89 -1.56 -11.46
C MET A 212 11.15 -0.10 -11.06
N PHE A 213 12.42 0.34 -11.03
CA PHE A 213 12.76 1.75 -10.79
C PHE A 213 12.31 2.64 -11.97
N ASP A 214 12.36 2.16 -13.21
CA ASP A 214 11.88 2.91 -14.37
C ASP A 214 10.35 3.03 -14.36
N VAL A 215 9.61 1.99 -13.97
CA VAL A 215 8.17 2.07 -13.71
C VAL A 215 7.85 3.15 -12.68
N THR A 216 8.57 3.21 -11.55
CA THR A 216 8.33 4.26 -10.55
C THR A 216 8.58 5.65 -11.12
N ARG A 217 9.64 5.85 -11.91
CA ARG A 217 9.91 7.13 -12.60
C ARG A 217 8.82 7.50 -13.59
N TRP A 218 8.28 6.51 -14.30
CA TRP A 218 7.20 6.71 -15.28
C TRP A 218 5.94 7.28 -14.60
N TRP A 219 5.53 6.72 -13.46
CA TRP A 219 4.40 7.21 -12.69
C TRP A 219 4.66 8.57 -12.02
N TYR A 220 5.87 8.80 -11.50
CA TYR A 220 6.22 10.13 -10.97
C TYR A 220 6.11 11.23 -12.04
N LYS A 221 6.51 10.95 -13.27
CA LYS A 221 6.37 11.90 -14.40
C LYS A 221 4.91 12.19 -14.74
N ARG A 222 3.97 11.29 -14.38
CA ARG A 222 2.52 11.51 -14.49
C ARG A 222 1.91 12.24 -13.30
N GLY A 223 2.69 12.62 -12.30
CA GLY A 223 2.24 13.43 -11.17
C GLY A 223 1.84 12.65 -9.92
N VAL A 224 2.15 11.37 -9.86
CA VAL A 224 2.01 10.56 -8.64
C VAL A 224 2.85 11.15 -7.52
N GLY A 225 2.31 11.23 -6.31
CA GLY A 225 2.98 11.80 -5.13
C GLY A 225 3.82 10.79 -4.34
N GLY A 226 3.70 9.51 -4.64
CA GLY A 226 4.42 8.46 -3.94
C GLY A 226 3.85 7.07 -4.19
N PHE A 227 4.39 6.10 -3.47
CA PHE A 227 3.96 4.70 -3.56
C PHE A 227 3.76 4.08 -2.19
N ARG A 228 2.76 3.22 -2.08
CA ARG A 228 2.68 2.20 -1.05
C ARG A 228 3.25 0.91 -1.63
N LEU A 229 4.32 0.43 -1.06
CA LEU A 229 4.98 -0.80 -1.48
C LEU A 229 4.30 -1.98 -0.78
N ASP A 230 3.76 -2.88 -1.59
CA ASP A 230 3.15 -4.12 -1.12
C ASP A 230 4.21 -5.12 -0.68
N ALA A 231 3.93 -5.85 0.41
CA ALA A 231 4.65 -7.04 0.85
C ALA A 231 6.19 -6.91 0.82
N VAL A 232 6.75 -5.80 1.30
CA VAL A 232 8.20 -5.54 1.23
C VAL A 232 9.05 -6.58 1.94
N ASP A 233 8.47 -7.31 2.89
CA ASP A 233 9.17 -8.31 3.69
C ASP A 233 9.53 -9.58 2.89
N THR A 234 8.94 -9.78 1.71
CA THR A 234 8.98 -11.05 0.95
C THR A 234 9.84 -11.00 -0.32
N LEU A 235 10.52 -9.87 -0.59
CA LEU A 235 11.26 -9.65 -1.84
C LEU A 235 12.44 -10.60 -2.07
N PHE A 236 12.90 -11.27 -1.02
CA PHE A 236 14.06 -12.15 -1.09
C PHE A 236 13.82 -13.44 -0.31
N GLU A 237 14.33 -14.52 -0.86
CA GLU A 237 14.36 -15.86 -0.29
C GLU A 237 15.81 -16.36 -0.17
N ASP A 238 16.06 -17.34 0.69
CA ASP A 238 17.39 -17.95 0.82
C ASP A 238 17.84 -18.65 -0.48
N PRO A 239 18.92 -18.21 -1.13
CA PRO A 239 19.38 -18.79 -2.39
C PRO A 239 19.85 -20.25 -2.24
N LYS A 240 20.11 -20.72 -1.00
CA LYS A 240 20.48 -22.10 -0.69
C LYS A 240 19.29 -23.01 -0.50
N LEU A 241 18.07 -22.46 -0.47
CA LEU A 241 16.81 -23.20 -0.36
C LEU A 241 16.73 -24.08 0.89
N HIS A 242 17.23 -23.61 2.04
CA HIS A 242 17.05 -24.35 3.29
C HIS A 242 15.57 -24.52 3.59
N ASP A 243 15.22 -25.68 4.07
CA ASP A 243 13.85 -25.95 4.53
C ASP A 243 13.51 -25.07 5.75
N ASN A 244 12.31 -24.50 5.78
CA ASN A 244 11.82 -23.76 6.93
C ASN A 244 11.60 -24.69 8.13
N PRO A 245 11.87 -24.24 9.35
CA PRO A 245 11.53 -25.00 10.55
C PRO A 245 10.04 -25.23 10.68
N ILE A 246 9.63 -26.44 10.99
CA ILE A 246 8.22 -26.80 11.20
C ILE A 246 7.85 -26.53 12.66
N LEU A 247 6.81 -25.76 12.88
CA LEU A 247 6.19 -25.50 14.17
C LEU A 247 5.05 -26.48 14.44
N ALA A 248 4.58 -26.53 15.68
CA ALA A 248 3.47 -27.39 16.06
C ALA A 248 2.13 -26.85 15.54
N GLY A 249 1.33 -27.72 14.94
CA GLY A 249 -0.04 -27.41 14.50
C GLY A 249 -0.20 -27.32 12.99
N LYS A 250 -1.39 -26.90 12.59
CA LYS A 250 -1.76 -26.66 11.19
C LYS A 250 -2.43 -25.30 11.04
N ASN A 251 -2.17 -24.64 9.92
CA ASN A 251 -2.81 -23.39 9.56
C ASN A 251 -4.30 -23.57 9.16
N ALA A 252 -4.96 -22.50 8.78
CA ALA A 252 -6.36 -22.52 8.35
C ALA A 252 -6.59 -23.38 7.09
N PHE A 253 -5.58 -23.51 6.24
CA PHE A 253 -5.60 -24.28 4.99
C PHE A 253 -5.33 -25.77 5.19
N GLY A 254 -4.85 -26.16 6.37
CA GLY A 254 -4.54 -27.54 6.71
C GLY A 254 -3.07 -27.93 6.53
N ASP A 255 -2.21 -26.98 6.13
CA ASP A 255 -0.78 -27.17 6.01
C ASP A 255 -0.09 -27.14 7.37
N LEU A 256 1.12 -27.72 7.47
CA LEU A 256 1.97 -27.56 8.64
C LEU A 256 2.36 -26.09 8.80
N ILE A 257 2.38 -25.60 10.03
CA ILE A 257 2.85 -24.24 10.30
C ILE A 257 4.38 -24.21 10.19
N GLU A 258 4.89 -23.27 9.40
CA GLU A 258 6.31 -23.03 9.25
C GLU A 258 6.72 -21.73 9.96
N GLU A 259 7.95 -21.68 10.45
CA GLU A 259 8.62 -20.43 10.76
C GLU A 259 9.24 -19.90 9.46
N ASN A 260 8.71 -18.82 8.89
CA ASN A 260 9.17 -18.22 7.64
C ASN A 260 10.57 -17.57 7.83
N LYS A 261 11.55 -18.42 8.08
CA LYS A 261 12.92 -17.99 8.41
C LYS A 261 13.77 -17.73 7.19
N TYR A 262 13.50 -18.45 6.10
CA TYR A 262 14.35 -18.47 4.92
C TYR A 262 13.69 -17.90 3.67
N ASP A 263 12.46 -17.45 3.77
CA ASP A 263 11.63 -16.96 2.66
C ASP A 263 11.03 -15.57 2.91
N THR A 264 11.34 -14.93 4.04
CA THR A 264 10.94 -13.55 4.34
C THR A 264 12.02 -12.80 5.12
N LYS A 265 11.96 -11.48 5.07
CA LYS A 265 12.76 -10.55 5.91
C LYS A 265 14.27 -10.70 5.75
N LEU A 266 14.73 -11.11 4.56
CA LEU A 266 16.15 -11.19 4.29
C LEU A 266 16.75 -9.78 4.16
N PRO A 267 18.01 -9.57 4.60
CA PRO A 267 18.60 -8.25 4.70
C PRO A 267 18.82 -7.54 3.36
N GLU A 268 18.80 -8.27 2.25
CA GLU A 268 18.92 -7.70 0.91
C GLU A 268 17.78 -6.73 0.55
N VAL A 269 16.61 -6.83 1.21
CA VAL A 269 15.48 -5.92 1.00
C VAL A 269 15.87 -4.45 1.22
N HIS A 270 16.76 -4.19 2.16
CA HIS A 270 17.20 -2.84 2.48
C HIS A 270 17.94 -2.15 1.32
N ASP A 271 18.64 -2.90 0.45
CA ASP A 271 19.28 -2.33 -0.74
C ASP A 271 18.24 -1.88 -1.78
N VAL A 272 17.19 -2.66 -1.97
CA VAL A 272 16.06 -2.31 -2.85
C VAL A 272 15.33 -1.08 -2.33
N LEU A 273 15.03 -1.03 -1.03
CA LEU A 273 14.35 0.13 -0.42
C LEU A 273 15.17 1.42 -0.56
N ARG A 274 16.50 1.36 -0.39
CA ARG A 274 17.37 2.50 -0.65
C ARG A 274 17.37 2.92 -2.13
N GLY A 275 17.31 1.95 -3.04
CA GLY A 275 17.18 2.21 -4.48
C GLY A 275 15.89 2.95 -4.81
N LEU A 276 14.74 2.45 -4.36
CA LEU A 276 13.43 3.07 -4.53
C LEU A 276 13.38 4.45 -3.86
N ARG A 277 13.94 4.59 -2.66
CA ARG A 277 14.01 5.87 -1.96
C ARG A 277 14.83 6.91 -2.73
N LYS A 278 15.93 6.50 -3.36
CA LYS A 278 16.72 7.39 -4.20
C LYS A 278 15.91 7.92 -5.38
N VAL A 279 15.17 7.06 -6.07
CA VAL A 279 14.24 7.48 -7.14
C VAL A 279 13.17 8.41 -6.60
N THR A 280 12.54 8.06 -5.48
CA THR A 280 11.48 8.87 -4.84
C THR A 280 11.94 10.27 -4.48
N ASN A 281 13.19 10.40 -4.00
CA ASN A 281 13.77 11.70 -3.66
C ASN A 281 13.98 12.61 -4.90
N GLU A 282 14.14 12.06 -6.12
CA GLU A 282 14.22 12.83 -7.35
C GLU A 282 12.93 13.64 -7.63
N TYR A 283 11.78 13.19 -7.08
CA TYR A 283 10.45 13.74 -7.34
C TYR A 283 9.76 14.32 -6.10
N ASN A 284 10.44 14.45 -4.97
CA ASN A 284 9.84 14.84 -3.68
C ASN A 284 8.63 13.98 -3.29
N GLY A 285 8.70 12.69 -3.61
CA GLY A 285 7.67 11.71 -3.31
C GLY A 285 7.76 11.15 -1.90
N VAL A 286 6.86 10.23 -1.59
CA VAL A 286 6.87 9.44 -0.37
C VAL A 286 6.84 7.95 -0.67
N LEU A 287 7.59 7.17 0.13
CA LEU A 287 7.48 5.71 0.17
C LEU A 287 6.81 5.30 1.48
N ILE A 288 5.70 4.62 1.34
CA ILE A 288 4.99 3.90 2.39
C ILE A 288 5.32 2.43 2.16
N GLY A 289 5.62 1.65 3.19
CA GLY A 289 5.87 0.22 3.02
C GLY A 289 4.97 -0.59 3.92
N GLU A 290 4.36 -1.63 3.38
CA GLU A 290 3.71 -2.64 4.20
C GLU A 290 4.77 -3.47 4.91
N THR A 291 4.80 -3.36 6.24
CA THR A 291 5.82 -4.00 7.08
C THR A 291 5.16 -4.74 8.23
N TRP A 292 5.16 -6.07 8.16
CA TRP A 292 4.64 -6.92 9.22
C TRP A 292 5.75 -7.24 10.22
N THR A 293 5.90 -6.40 11.24
CA THR A 293 6.99 -6.49 12.21
C THR A 293 6.51 -6.94 13.59
N ALA A 294 7.35 -7.67 14.30
CA ALA A 294 7.07 -8.12 15.65
C ALA A 294 7.09 -6.98 16.70
N GLY A 295 7.61 -5.82 16.34
CA GLY A 295 7.69 -4.63 17.20
C GLY A 295 8.60 -3.55 16.65
N ILE A 296 8.71 -2.46 17.40
CA ILE A 296 9.42 -1.24 16.96
C ILE A 296 10.91 -1.46 16.64
N ALA A 297 11.56 -2.39 17.31
CA ALA A 297 12.97 -2.71 17.02
C ALA A 297 13.17 -3.23 15.60
N GLU A 298 12.24 -4.04 15.10
CA GLU A 298 12.24 -4.54 13.73
C GLU A 298 11.75 -3.46 12.76
N LEU A 299 10.68 -2.73 13.09
CA LEU A 299 10.17 -1.61 12.30
C LEU A 299 11.27 -0.57 12.04
N ASN A 300 12.12 -0.30 13.02
CA ASN A 300 13.23 0.65 12.90
C ASN A 300 14.23 0.29 11.80
N GLN A 301 14.32 -0.97 11.39
CA GLN A 301 15.22 -1.39 10.31
C GLN A 301 14.77 -0.82 8.95
N TYR A 302 13.45 -0.68 8.75
CA TYR A 302 12.86 -0.21 7.49
C TYR A 302 12.95 1.31 7.27
N TYR A 303 13.31 2.09 8.30
CA TYR A 303 13.69 3.48 8.09
C TYR A 303 15.10 3.62 7.48
N GLY A 304 15.93 2.57 7.60
CA GLY A 304 17.35 2.63 7.27
C GLY A 304 18.19 3.37 8.31
N LYS A 305 19.50 3.13 8.29
CA LYS A 305 20.45 3.71 9.27
C LYS A 305 20.50 5.25 9.22
N SER A 306 20.21 5.82 8.07
CA SER A 306 20.25 7.27 7.81
C SER A 306 18.87 7.84 7.45
N ASN A 307 17.79 7.15 7.77
CA ASN A 307 16.44 7.43 7.27
C ASN A 307 16.39 7.51 5.73
N ASP A 308 17.09 6.60 5.08
CA ASP A 308 17.30 6.54 3.64
C ASP A 308 16.55 5.39 2.95
N GLU A 309 15.63 4.74 3.67
CA GLU A 309 14.74 3.70 3.17
C GLU A 309 13.28 4.20 3.18
N LEU A 310 12.34 3.51 3.79
CA LEU A 310 10.95 3.97 3.86
C LEU A 310 10.82 5.25 4.67
N GLN A 311 10.02 6.21 4.19
CA GLN A 311 9.60 7.35 5.00
C GLN A 311 8.52 6.95 6.00
N LEU A 312 7.59 6.10 5.58
CA LEU A 312 6.41 5.68 6.32
C LEU A 312 6.27 4.14 6.31
N PRO A 313 7.13 3.38 7.02
CA PRO A 313 6.83 1.98 7.25
C PRO A 313 5.53 1.86 8.06
N MET A 314 4.58 1.05 7.58
CA MET A 314 3.26 0.90 8.21
C MET A 314 3.39 0.16 9.54
N ASP A 315 2.94 0.79 10.61
CA ASP A 315 2.93 0.20 11.94
C ASP A 315 1.57 -0.44 12.23
N PHE A 316 1.54 -1.75 12.21
CA PHE A 316 0.34 -2.54 12.49
C PHE A 316 0.16 -2.90 13.98
N LEU A 317 0.96 -2.36 14.90
CA LEU A 317 0.87 -2.71 16.32
C LEU A 317 -0.52 -2.39 16.93
N PHE A 318 -1.19 -1.34 16.46
CA PHE A 318 -2.55 -1.06 16.90
C PHE A 318 -3.55 -2.12 16.44
N THR A 319 -3.32 -2.76 15.31
CA THR A 319 -4.20 -3.83 14.81
C THR A 319 -4.10 -5.12 15.62
N THR A 320 -3.03 -5.28 16.42
CA THR A 320 -2.89 -6.40 17.35
C THR A 320 -3.73 -6.25 18.62
N VAL A 321 -4.27 -5.05 18.86
CA VAL A 321 -5.18 -4.77 19.98
C VAL A 321 -6.60 -5.15 19.57
N ASN A 322 -7.12 -6.26 20.10
CA ASN A 322 -8.38 -6.87 19.64
C ASN A 322 -9.65 -6.28 20.28
N LYS A 323 -9.52 -5.32 21.18
CA LYS A 323 -10.63 -4.63 21.85
C LYS A 323 -10.18 -3.30 22.42
N LEU A 324 -11.12 -2.40 22.73
CA LEU A 324 -10.82 -1.15 23.40
C LEU A 324 -10.13 -1.42 24.77
N SER A 325 -8.82 -1.19 24.81
CA SER A 325 -8.00 -1.37 26.01
C SER A 325 -7.05 -0.20 26.19
N PRO A 326 -7.36 0.77 27.07
CA PRO A 326 -6.47 1.91 27.30
C PRO A 326 -5.07 1.53 27.76
N ALA A 327 -4.91 0.40 28.42
CA ALA A 327 -3.60 -0.09 28.86
C ALA A 327 -2.75 -0.57 27.68
N GLU A 328 -3.35 -1.36 26.78
CA GLU A 328 -2.66 -1.85 25.58
C GLU A 328 -2.35 -0.70 24.61
N PHE A 329 -3.27 0.24 24.39
CA PHE A 329 -2.98 1.41 23.54
C PHE A 329 -1.86 2.25 24.12
N ARG A 330 -1.81 2.52 25.45
CA ARG A 330 -0.67 3.22 26.07
C ARG A 330 0.64 2.49 25.88
N LYS A 331 0.64 1.15 25.96
CA LYS A 331 1.82 0.32 25.72
C LYS A 331 2.31 0.48 24.27
N GLN A 332 1.41 0.39 23.30
CA GLN A 332 1.76 0.54 21.89
C GLN A 332 2.24 1.97 21.57
N ILE A 333 1.57 3.01 22.08
CA ILE A 333 1.99 4.40 21.91
C ILE A 333 3.38 4.63 22.51
N ALA A 334 3.65 4.07 23.70
CA ALA A 334 4.98 4.19 24.31
C ALA A 334 6.05 3.48 23.46
N ALA A 335 5.74 2.33 22.88
CA ALA A 335 6.63 1.63 21.97
C ALA A 335 6.90 2.46 20.70
N VAL A 336 5.85 2.96 20.05
CA VAL A 336 5.93 3.77 18.83
C VAL A 336 6.73 5.06 19.04
N ASN A 337 6.64 5.67 20.23
CA ASN A 337 7.45 6.85 20.57
C ASN A 337 8.96 6.59 20.58
N SER A 338 9.39 5.32 20.62
CA SER A 338 10.79 4.93 20.50
C SER A 338 11.24 4.65 19.05
N ALA A 339 10.37 4.86 18.07
CA ALA A 339 10.72 4.71 16.66
C ALA A 339 11.84 5.68 16.26
N SER A 340 12.81 5.19 15.49
CA SER A 340 13.93 5.98 14.99
C SER A 340 13.55 6.97 13.90
N GLY A 341 12.43 6.72 13.20
CA GLY A 341 11.87 7.56 12.16
C GLY A 341 10.51 8.17 12.56
N TRP A 342 9.74 8.55 11.56
CA TRP A 342 8.41 9.13 11.76
C TRP A 342 7.34 8.04 11.76
N PRO A 343 6.54 7.91 12.83
CA PRO A 343 5.54 6.84 12.92
C PRO A 343 4.43 6.95 11.88
N THR A 344 3.87 5.81 11.50
CA THR A 344 2.71 5.70 10.60
C THR A 344 1.66 4.82 11.27
N PHE A 345 0.45 5.34 11.46
CA PHE A 345 -0.60 4.62 12.18
C PHE A 345 -1.63 4.04 11.23
N VAL A 346 -1.85 2.73 11.36
CA VAL A 346 -2.90 1.98 10.67
C VAL A 346 -3.77 1.30 11.73
N ILE A 347 -5.08 1.54 11.69
CA ILE A 347 -6.03 0.87 12.59
C ILE A 347 -6.94 -0.12 11.86
N SER A 348 -7.12 0.02 10.57
CA SER A 348 -7.70 -0.96 9.65
C SER A 348 -7.27 -0.66 8.23
N ASN A 349 -7.44 -1.61 7.33
CA ASN A 349 -7.22 -1.50 5.89
C ASN A 349 -8.08 -2.54 5.15
N HIS A 350 -7.84 -2.72 3.85
CA HIS A 350 -8.56 -3.69 3.02
C HIS A 350 -8.27 -5.17 3.37
N ASP A 351 -7.29 -5.46 4.23
CA ASP A 351 -6.91 -6.82 4.68
C ASP A 351 -7.25 -7.08 6.14
N ILE A 352 -7.67 -6.07 6.88
CA ILE A 352 -7.86 -6.16 8.33
C ILE A 352 -9.25 -5.71 8.72
N VAL A 353 -9.91 -6.49 9.59
CA VAL A 353 -11.23 -6.17 10.16
C VAL A 353 -11.33 -4.70 10.56
N ARG A 354 -12.41 -4.05 10.13
CA ARG A 354 -12.63 -2.62 10.36
C ARG A 354 -12.59 -2.27 11.85
N SER A 355 -12.01 -1.13 12.15
CA SER A 355 -11.81 -0.63 13.52
C SER A 355 -13.11 -0.50 14.30
N TYR A 356 -14.22 -0.18 13.63
CA TYR A 356 -15.57 -0.09 14.21
C TYR A 356 -15.98 -1.40 14.90
N ASP A 357 -15.73 -2.55 14.28
CA ASP A 357 -16.08 -3.85 14.84
C ASP A 357 -15.01 -4.38 15.80
N ARG A 358 -13.73 -4.16 15.49
CA ARG A 358 -12.63 -4.64 16.33
C ARG A 358 -12.64 -4.06 17.71
N TYR A 359 -12.93 -2.77 17.85
CA TYR A 359 -12.92 -2.07 19.14
C TYR A 359 -14.31 -1.91 19.74
N GLY A 360 -15.36 -2.14 18.97
CA GLY A 360 -16.75 -2.03 19.40
C GLY A 360 -17.12 -2.99 20.51
N ASP A 361 -18.04 -2.58 21.39
CA ASP A 361 -18.60 -3.37 22.49
C ASP A 361 -20.06 -3.81 22.22
N GLY A 362 -20.60 -3.45 21.05
CA GLY A 362 -21.98 -3.71 20.64
C GLY A 362 -23.02 -2.75 21.18
N GLN A 363 -22.64 -1.81 22.06
CA GLN A 363 -23.54 -0.82 22.67
C GLN A 363 -23.11 0.63 22.41
N HIS A 364 -21.80 0.88 22.39
CA HIS A 364 -21.22 2.23 22.28
C HIS A 364 -20.31 2.38 21.07
N ASN A 365 -20.53 1.60 20.01
CA ASN A 365 -19.62 1.51 18.88
C ASN A 365 -19.34 2.88 18.22
N ASP A 366 -20.36 3.73 18.07
CA ASP A 366 -20.19 5.09 17.50
C ASP A 366 -19.29 5.97 18.37
N GLN A 367 -19.44 5.91 19.68
CA GLN A 367 -18.60 6.68 20.62
C GLN A 367 -17.18 6.14 20.64
N ILE A 368 -17.01 4.82 20.56
CA ILE A 368 -15.70 4.16 20.48
C ILE A 368 -15.02 4.52 19.17
N ALA A 369 -15.71 4.49 18.04
CA ALA A 369 -15.16 4.87 16.74
C ALA A 369 -14.68 6.34 16.75
N LYS A 370 -15.46 7.26 17.30
CA LYS A 370 -15.06 8.67 17.47
C LYS A 370 -13.86 8.82 18.40
N LEU A 371 -13.82 8.05 19.50
CA LEU A 371 -12.69 8.03 20.40
C LEU A 371 -11.42 7.52 19.70
N MET A 372 -11.53 6.46 18.91
CA MET A 372 -10.41 5.91 18.15
C MET A 372 -9.91 6.88 17.09
N ALA A 373 -10.80 7.54 16.35
CA ALA A 373 -10.44 8.60 15.41
C ALA A 373 -9.70 9.74 16.13
N GLY A 374 -10.25 10.23 17.26
CA GLY A 374 -9.58 11.25 18.09
C GLY A 374 -8.21 10.79 18.58
N LEU A 375 -8.05 9.51 18.93
CA LEU A 375 -6.78 8.98 19.38
C LEU A 375 -5.74 9.03 18.28
N TYR A 376 -5.93 8.30 17.16
CA TYR A 376 -4.84 8.13 16.19
C TYR A 376 -4.58 9.37 15.31
N LEU A 377 -5.61 10.23 15.11
CA LEU A 377 -5.44 11.49 14.39
C LEU A 377 -4.71 12.57 15.20
N THR A 378 -4.54 12.40 16.51
CA THR A 378 -3.84 13.36 17.38
C THR A 378 -2.49 12.87 17.91
N LEU A 379 -2.09 11.66 17.58
CA LEU A 379 -0.77 11.15 17.91
C LEU A 379 0.31 11.77 17.01
N ARG A 380 1.54 11.79 17.53
CA ARG A 380 2.71 12.17 16.72
C ARG A 380 2.99 11.08 15.70
N GLY A 381 2.61 11.32 14.45
CA GLY A 381 2.78 10.37 13.35
C GLY A 381 1.81 10.67 12.21
N THR A 382 1.92 9.92 11.15
CA THR A 382 1.06 10.03 9.96
C THR A 382 -0.04 8.98 10.04
N PRO A 383 -1.32 9.38 10.14
CA PRO A 383 -2.44 8.44 10.08
C PRO A 383 -2.75 8.03 8.64
N ILE A 384 -3.07 6.75 8.45
CA ILE A 384 -3.69 6.23 7.24
C ILE A 384 -5.10 5.77 7.60
N MET A 385 -6.10 6.49 7.11
CA MET A 385 -7.51 6.20 7.29
C MET A 385 -7.99 5.30 6.17
N TYR A 386 -8.68 4.23 6.48
CA TYR A 386 -9.33 3.37 5.49
C TYR A 386 -10.70 3.92 5.11
N TYR A 387 -11.08 3.89 3.82
CA TYR A 387 -12.36 4.43 3.35
C TYR A 387 -13.54 3.91 4.17
N GLY A 388 -14.46 4.81 4.51
CA GLY A 388 -15.65 4.50 5.31
C GLY A 388 -15.42 4.43 6.83
N GLU A 389 -14.19 4.59 7.33
CA GLU A 389 -13.97 4.71 8.78
C GLU A 389 -14.68 5.94 9.35
N GLU A 390 -14.69 7.04 8.62
CA GLU A 390 -15.31 8.31 8.99
C GLU A 390 -16.83 8.22 9.14
N ILE A 391 -17.47 7.27 8.47
CA ILE A 391 -18.90 7.00 8.58
C ILE A 391 -19.22 5.75 9.41
N GLY A 392 -18.22 5.09 9.97
CA GLY A 392 -18.39 3.91 10.84
C GLY A 392 -18.82 2.65 10.09
N MET A 393 -18.30 2.43 8.88
CA MET A 393 -18.53 1.19 8.13
C MET A 393 -18.10 -0.04 8.92
N LYS A 394 -18.86 -1.12 8.74
CA LYS A 394 -18.68 -2.41 9.44
C LYS A 394 -18.03 -3.44 8.52
N THR A 395 -17.31 -4.38 9.12
CA THR A 395 -16.95 -5.63 8.48
C THR A 395 -18.18 -6.50 8.31
N THR A 396 -18.48 -6.92 7.09
CA THR A 396 -19.65 -7.76 6.77
C THR A 396 -19.18 -9.03 6.05
N PRO A 397 -18.64 -10.02 6.80
CA PRO A 397 -18.08 -11.23 6.18
C PRO A 397 -19.16 -12.09 5.54
N PRO A 398 -18.84 -12.84 4.46
CA PRO A 398 -19.74 -13.79 3.86
C PRO A 398 -20.27 -14.81 4.88
N THR A 399 -21.56 -15.16 4.77
CA THR A 399 -22.19 -16.17 5.62
C THR A 399 -22.24 -17.55 4.97
N ARG A 400 -22.05 -17.63 3.65
CA ARG A 400 -22.07 -18.86 2.86
C ARG A 400 -20.83 -18.90 1.96
N LYS A 401 -20.32 -20.11 1.68
CA LYS A 401 -19.11 -20.30 0.87
C LYS A 401 -19.28 -19.78 -0.56
N GLU A 402 -20.46 -19.93 -1.14
CA GLU A 402 -20.78 -19.48 -2.50
C GLU A 402 -20.77 -17.96 -2.67
N ASP A 403 -20.89 -17.20 -1.58
CA ASP A 403 -20.81 -15.74 -1.59
C ASP A 403 -19.38 -15.21 -1.48
N VAL A 404 -18.42 -16.10 -1.13
CA VAL A 404 -17.01 -15.71 -0.96
C VAL A 404 -16.39 -15.39 -2.32
N LYS A 405 -15.86 -14.18 -2.44
CA LYS A 405 -15.09 -13.71 -3.61
C LYS A 405 -13.59 -13.88 -3.41
N ASP A 406 -13.11 -13.54 -2.21
CA ASP A 406 -11.70 -13.62 -1.88
C ASP A 406 -11.17 -15.07 -1.96
N PRO A 407 -10.13 -15.35 -2.75
CA PRO A 407 -9.54 -16.68 -2.88
C PRO A 407 -9.07 -17.27 -1.54
N ILE A 408 -8.58 -16.44 -0.60
CA ILE A 408 -8.21 -16.88 0.75
C ILE A 408 -9.41 -17.55 1.44
N GLY A 409 -10.55 -16.89 1.42
CA GLY A 409 -11.78 -17.42 2.01
C GLY A 409 -12.31 -18.64 1.27
N ARG A 410 -12.18 -18.71 -0.06
CA ARG A 410 -12.56 -19.90 -0.85
C ARG A 410 -11.75 -21.13 -0.44
N SER A 411 -10.45 -20.96 -0.21
CA SER A 411 -9.53 -22.03 0.17
C SER A 411 -9.65 -22.41 1.67
N GLY A 412 -9.83 -21.41 2.54
CA GLY A 412 -9.81 -21.58 4.00
C GLY A 412 -11.17 -21.85 4.65
N TRP A 413 -12.30 -21.74 3.89
CA TRP A 413 -13.64 -21.89 4.44
C TRP A 413 -13.86 -23.20 5.21
N PRO A 414 -14.57 -23.18 6.34
CA PRO A 414 -15.19 -22.03 7.04
C PRO A 414 -14.30 -21.35 8.09
N LYS A 415 -13.06 -21.81 8.26
CA LYS A 415 -12.14 -21.32 9.30
C LYS A 415 -11.60 -19.94 8.96
N GLU A 416 -11.24 -19.77 7.72
CA GLU A 416 -10.85 -18.49 7.13
C GLU A 416 -11.92 -18.07 6.12
N LYS A 417 -12.47 -16.87 6.28
CA LYS A 417 -13.58 -16.38 5.45
C LYS A 417 -13.12 -15.41 4.37
N GLY A 418 -11.84 -15.04 4.38
CA GLY A 418 -11.28 -14.04 3.49
C GLY A 418 -11.61 -12.61 3.92
N ARG A 419 -11.28 -11.67 3.04
CA ARG A 419 -11.27 -10.23 3.27
C ARG A 419 -12.47 -9.51 2.63
N ASP A 420 -13.45 -10.22 2.11
CA ASP A 420 -14.62 -9.59 1.45
C ASP A 420 -15.40 -8.66 2.39
N GLY A 421 -15.39 -8.98 3.69
CA GLY A 421 -16.12 -8.24 4.70
C GLY A 421 -15.65 -6.80 4.90
N GLU A 422 -14.36 -6.56 4.75
CA GLU A 422 -13.72 -5.25 4.86
C GLU A 422 -13.86 -4.43 3.56
N ARG A 423 -14.10 -5.10 2.42
CA ARG A 423 -14.04 -4.56 1.06
C ARG A 423 -15.40 -4.22 0.47
N THR A 424 -16.43 -4.07 1.33
CA THR A 424 -17.81 -3.76 0.92
C THR A 424 -17.93 -2.35 0.34
N PRO A 425 -18.92 -2.10 -0.55
CA PRO A 425 -19.13 -0.77 -1.14
C PRO A 425 -19.39 0.33 -0.10
N MET A 426 -18.84 1.51 -0.33
CA MET A 426 -19.07 2.69 0.51
C MET A 426 -20.50 3.22 0.30
N GLN A 427 -21.16 3.59 1.40
CA GLN A 427 -22.51 4.16 1.37
C GLN A 427 -22.43 5.67 1.21
N TRP A 428 -22.78 6.19 0.02
CA TRP A 428 -22.77 7.62 -0.29
C TRP A 428 -24.11 8.32 -0.02
N ASP A 429 -25.18 7.58 0.07
CA ASP A 429 -26.53 8.08 0.39
C ASP A 429 -27.36 7.03 1.12
N GLU A 430 -28.62 7.36 1.44
CA GLU A 430 -29.54 6.45 2.13
C GLU A 430 -30.14 5.37 1.20
N ASN A 431 -29.92 5.47 -0.10
CA ASN A 431 -30.41 4.53 -1.07
C ASN A 431 -29.29 3.48 -1.31
N ALA A 432 -29.27 2.45 -0.47
CA ALA A 432 -28.35 1.33 -0.68
C ALA A 432 -28.62 0.68 -2.05
N ASN A 433 -27.73 0.83 -2.98
CA ASN A 433 -27.69 0.10 -4.23
C ASN A 433 -26.68 -1.03 -4.16
#